data_6366575766a265034bc951ddfef8994a
#
_entry.id   6366575766a265034bc951ddfef8994a
#
_cell.length_a   1.000
_cell.length_b   1.000
_cell.length_c   1.000
_cell.angle_alpha   90.00
_cell.angle_beta   90.00
_cell.angle_gamma   90.00
#
_symmetry.space_group_name_H-M   'P 1'
#
loop_
_entity.id
_entity.type
_entity.pdbx_description
1 polymer ?
#
loop_
_entity_poly.entity_id
_entity_poly.type
_entity_poly.pdbx_seq_one_letter_code
_entity_poly.pdbx_strand_id
1 'polypeptide(L)'
;NTLEKIASEKAGIIKEGTPVVIGETTPETRPVFQAKATAVGAPIVFAEDEHLLIHATRNEAMHYVYQTADYPQLEGELGGLCQLKNTNTLLSAIRQLRHAGYNLSEENVREGFLHVCELTGLMGRWQKLGEKPTIICDTGHNTGGMQYINEQLRHQTYKTLHIVIGMVNDKDVS
;
A
#
# COMPACT_ATOMS: atom_id res chain seq x y z
N ASN A 1 -5.42 -8.67 -21.13
CA ASN A 1 -5.52 -9.14 -19.74
C ASN A 1 -6.80 -8.62 -19.12
N THR A 2 -7.59 -9.51 -18.47
CA THR A 2 -8.77 -9.11 -17.68
C THR A 2 -8.42 -9.07 -16.20
N LEU A 3 -9.23 -8.36 -15.40
CA LEU A 3 -9.02 -8.29 -13.95
C LEU A 3 -9.08 -9.66 -13.29
N GLU A 4 -9.97 -10.55 -13.75
CA GLU A 4 -10.07 -11.93 -13.25
C GLU A 4 -8.80 -12.75 -13.52
N LYS A 5 -8.18 -12.58 -14.71
CA LYS A 5 -6.93 -13.29 -15.03
C LYS A 5 -5.79 -12.81 -14.16
N ILE A 6 -5.69 -11.49 -13.93
CA ILE A 6 -4.69 -10.91 -13.02
C ILE A 6 -4.92 -11.40 -11.60
N ALA A 7 -6.18 -11.39 -11.13
CA ALA A 7 -6.53 -11.92 -9.81
C ALA A 7 -6.19 -13.40 -9.67
N SER A 8 -6.45 -14.21 -10.69
CA SER A 8 -6.12 -15.65 -10.70
C SER A 8 -4.62 -15.89 -10.59
N GLU A 9 -3.80 -15.09 -11.30
CA GLU A 9 -2.34 -15.15 -11.20
C GLU A 9 -1.88 -14.79 -9.78
N LYS A 10 -2.40 -13.69 -9.20
CA LYS A 10 -2.09 -13.27 -7.82
C LYS A 10 -2.57 -14.29 -6.78
N ALA A 11 -3.73 -14.90 -6.98
CA ALA A 11 -4.26 -15.95 -6.11
C ALA A 11 -3.39 -17.23 -6.10
N GLY A 12 -2.49 -17.40 -7.07
CA GLY A 12 -1.55 -18.53 -7.13
C GLY A 12 -0.65 -18.68 -5.90
N ILE A 13 -0.40 -17.61 -5.16
CA ILE A 13 0.41 -17.66 -3.94
C ILE A 13 -0.36 -18.15 -2.70
N ILE A 14 -1.69 -18.24 -2.76
CA ILE A 14 -2.51 -18.69 -1.62
C ILE A 14 -2.22 -20.17 -1.34
N LYS A 15 -1.84 -20.49 -0.10
CA LYS A 15 -1.44 -21.82 0.35
C LYS A 15 -2.43 -22.41 1.34
N GLU A 16 -2.51 -23.73 1.36
CA GLU A 16 -3.33 -24.47 2.30
C GLU A 16 -3.05 -24.06 3.75
N GLY A 17 -4.11 -23.84 4.52
CA GLY A 17 -4.05 -23.52 5.94
C GLY A 17 -3.37 -22.19 6.31
N THR A 18 -2.87 -21.44 5.33
CA THR A 18 -2.19 -20.16 5.59
C THR A 18 -3.19 -19.01 5.43
N PRO A 19 -3.39 -18.17 6.46
CA PRO A 19 -4.25 -16.99 6.35
C PRO A 19 -3.81 -16.07 5.21
N VAL A 20 -4.77 -15.59 4.42
CA VAL A 20 -4.54 -14.64 3.35
C VAL A 20 -5.33 -13.37 3.57
N VAL A 21 -4.68 -12.23 3.41
CA VAL A 21 -5.30 -10.90 3.45
C VAL A 21 -5.33 -10.32 2.04
N ILE A 22 -6.51 -9.94 1.59
CA ILE A 22 -6.73 -9.24 0.33
C ILE A 22 -7.06 -7.78 0.65
N GLY A 23 -6.34 -6.84 0.05
CA GLY A 23 -6.49 -5.41 0.32
C GLY A 23 -7.79 -4.85 -0.22
N GLU A 24 -7.82 -4.59 -1.51
CA GLU A 24 -8.99 -4.10 -2.23
C GLU A 24 -9.43 -5.09 -3.28
N THR A 25 -10.72 -5.14 -3.52
CA THR A 25 -11.30 -5.98 -4.56
C THR A 25 -12.27 -5.20 -5.45
N THR A 26 -12.59 -5.80 -6.59
CA THR A 26 -13.71 -5.42 -7.45
C THR A 26 -14.70 -6.57 -7.53
N PRO A 27 -15.92 -6.36 -8.05
CA PRO A 27 -16.87 -7.45 -8.25
C PRO A 27 -16.30 -8.63 -9.05
N GLU A 28 -15.35 -8.36 -9.96
CA GLU A 28 -14.71 -9.36 -10.80
C GLU A 28 -13.59 -10.13 -10.06
N THR A 29 -12.83 -9.45 -9.19
CA THR A 29 -11.63 -10.04 -8.55
C THR A 29 -11.94 -10.76 -7.25
N ARG A 30 -12.89 -10.27 -6.46
CA ARG A 30 -13.25 -10.85 -5.16
C ARG A 30 -13.65 -12.33 -5.25
N PRO A 31 -14.51 -12.76 -6.18
CA PRO A 31 -14.87 -14.18 -6.32
C PRO A 31 -13.68 -15.08 -6.63
N VAL A 32 -12.70 -14.59 -7.38
CA VAL A 32 -11.50 -15.35 -7.75
C VAL A 32 -10.66 -15.67 -6.52
N PHE A 33 -10.38 -14.67 -5.67
CA PHE A 33 -9.65 -14.89 -4.42
C PHE A 33 -10.40 -15.79 -3.45
N GLN A 34 -11.71 -15.58 -3.30
CA GLN A 34 -12.56 -16.41 -2.45
C GLN A 34 -12.56 -17.86 -2.90
N ALA A 35 -12.76 -18.11 -4.19
CA ALA A 35 -12.77 -19.47 -4.76
C ALA A 35 -11.43 -20.18 -4.53
N LYS A 36 -10.31 -19.50 -4.78
CA LYS A 36 -8.98 -20.07 -4.56
C LYS A 36 -8.73 -20.40 -3.09
N ALA A 37 -9.04 -19.47 -2.18
CA ALA A 37 -8.87 -19.69 -0.74
C ALA A 37 -9.72 -20.89 -0.27
N THR A 38 -10.98 -20.96 -0.68
CA THR A 38 -11.87 -22.09 -0.38
C THR A 38 -11.31 -23.42 -0.91
N ALA A 39 -10.83 -23.43 -2.16
CA ALA A 39 -10.30 -24.64 -2.80
C ALA A 39 -9.07 -25.22 -2.10
N VAL A 40 -8.26 -24.40 -1.44
CA VAL A 40 -7.06 -24.83 -0.72
C VAL A 40 -7.23 -24.80 0.81
N GLY A 41 -8.43 -24.51 1.33
CA GLY A 41 -8.69 -24.47 2.77
C GLY A 41 -7.93 -23.34 3.49
N ALA A 42 -7.64 -22.22 2.81
CA ALA A 42 -7.00 -21.07 3.40
C ALA A 42 -8.02 -20.12 4.05
N PRO A 43 -7.83 -19.69 5.32
CA PRO A 43 -8.60 -18.61 5.89
C PRO A 43 -8.37 -17.33 5.08
N ILE A 44 -9.45 -16.62 4.69
CA ILE A 44 -9.35 -15.39 3.90
C ILE A 44 -10.00 -14.22 4.62
N VAL A 45 -9.33 -13.07 4.60
CA VAL A 45 -9.81 -11.80 5.11
C VAL A 45 -9.71 -10.75 4.00
N PHE A 46 -10.78 -9.99 3.82
CA PHE A 46 -10.79 -8.82 2.96
C PHE A 46 -10.63 -7.58 3.83
N ALA A 47 -9.47 -6.94 3.74
CA ALA A 47 -9.12 -5.81 4.59
C ALA A 47 -10.09 -4.63 4.43
N GLU A 48 -10.66 -4.45 3.24
CA GLU A 48 -11.65 -3.41 2.97
C GLU A 48 -12.91 -3.56 3.83
N ASP A 49 -13.29 -4.77 4.22
CA ASP A 49 -14.46 -5.04 5.06
C ASP A 49 -14.19 -4.73 6.56
N GLU A 50 -12.93 -4.67 6.97
CA GLU A 50 -12.56 -4.44 8.37
C GLU A 50 -12.55 -2.96 8.76
N HIS A 51 -12.41 -2.04 7.79
CA HIS A 51 -12.38 -0.59 8.01
C HIS A 51 -11.43 -0.13 9.13
N LEU A 52 -10.23 -0.71 9.18
CA LEU A 52 -9.27 -0.45 10.26
C LEU A 52 -8.67 0.95 10.22
N LEU A 53 -8.51 1.52 9.02
CA LEU A 53 -8.14 2.92 8.85
C LEU A 53 -9.41 3.77 8.90
N ILE A 54 -9.52 4.64 9.91
CA ILE A 54 -10.68 5.50 10.13
C ILE A 54 -10.50 6.85 9.43
N HIS A 55 -9.32 7.47 9.63
CA HIS A 55 -9.00 8.78 9.10
C HIS A 55 -7.48 8.94 8.97
N ALA A 56 -7.03 9.84 8.10
CA ALA A 56 -5.62 10.19 7.97
C ALA A 56 -5.47 11.69 7.70
N THR A 57 -4.48 12.29 8.33
CA THR A 57 -4.03 13.66 8.09
C THR A 57 -2.55 13.64 7.72
N ARG A 58 -2.01 14.78 7.30
CA ARG A 58 -0.57 14.94 7.11
C ARG A 58 -0.01 15.91 8.12
N ASN A 59 1.17 15.60 8.65
CA ASN A 59 1.93 16.51 9.49
C ASN A 59 2.89 17.39 8.67
N GLU A 60 3.66 18.26 9.34
CA GLU A 60 4.62 19.17 8.71
C GLU A 60 5.76 18.44 7.97
N ALA A 61 6.12 17.23 8.41
CA ALA A 61 7.10 16.38 7.73
C ALA A 61 6.53 15.70 6.48
N MET A 62 5.26 15.93 6.15
CA MET A 62 4.51 15.26 5.07
C MET A 62 4.25 13.77 5.31
N HIS A 63 4.48 13.28 6.53
CA HIS A 63 4.07 11.95 6.95
C HIS A 63 2.56 11.88 7.13
N TYR A 64 1.99 10.70 6.96
CA TYR A 64 0.62 10.46 7.38
C TYR A 64 0.54 10.21 8.88
N VAL A 65 -0.46 10.83 9.50
CA VAL A 65 -0.90 10.49 10.86
C VAL A 65 -2.25 9.82 10.74
N TYR A 66 -2.24 8.50 10.95
CA TYR A 66 -3.40 7.64 10.80
C TYR A 66 -4.16 7.52 12.12
N GLN A 67 -5.46 7.74 12.08
CA GLN A 67 -6.38 7.31 13.13
C GLN A 67 -6.91 5.95 12.74
N THR A 68 -6.60 4.94 13.50
CA THR A 68 -6.96 3.55 13.21
C THR A 68 -7.76 2.92 14.35
N ALA A 69 -8.38 1.78 14.07
CA ALA A 69 -9.11 1.02 15.09
C ALA A 69 -8.21 0.52 16.24
N ASP A 70 -6.97 0.14 15.90
CA ASP A 70 -6.05 -0.51 16.85
C ASP A 70 -4.96 0.45 17.38
N TYR A 71 -4.59 1.48 16.59
CA TYR A 71 -3.47 2.38 16.90
C TYR A 71 -3.90 3.84 16.68
N PRO A 72 -4.25 4.57 17.73
CA PRO A 72 -4.50 6.01 17.59
C PRO A 72 -3.19 6.73 17.29
N GLN A 73 -3.25 7.77 16.45
CA GLN A 73 -2.09 8.60 16.09
C GLN A 73 -0.88 7.78 15.59
N LEU A 74 -1.14 6.80 14.70
CA LEU A 74 -0.09 6.01 14.06
C LEU A 74 0.57 6.85 12.97
N GLU A 75 1.83 7.22 13.15
CA GLU A 75 2.59 7.96 12.15
C GLU A 75 3.26 7.02 11.15
N GLY A 76 3.19 7.36 9.86
CA GLY A 76 3.82 6.61 8.78
C GLY A 76 4.54 7.52 7.81
N GLU A 77 5.83 7.26 7.56
CA GLU A 77 6.69 8.11 6.75
C GLU A 77 6.36 8.13 5.26
N LEU A 78 5.69 7.08 4.74
CA LEU A 78 5.38 6.99 3.32
C LEU A 78 4.24 7.91 2.92
N GLY A 79 4.54 8.97 2.16
CA GLY A 79 3.62 10.06 1.85
C GLY A 79 2.73 9.87 0.60
N GLY A 80 2.81 8.73 -0.10
CA GLY A 80 2.00 8.49 -1.31
C GLY A 80 0.51 8.29 -1.01
N LEU A 81 -0.39 8.79 -1.86
CA LEU A 81 -1.84 8.62 -1.69
C LEU A 81 -2.29 7.16 -1.62
N CYS A 82 -1.61 6.27 -2.34
CA CYS A 82 -1.87 4.83 -2.29
C CYS A 82 -1.66 4.22 -0.90
N GLN A 83 -0.91 4.89 -0.02
CA GLN A 83 -0.65 4.38 1.33
C GLN A 83 -1.90 4.37 2.22
N LEU A 84 -2.91 5.16 1.92
CA LEU A 84 -4.18 5.09 2.65
C LEU A 84 -4.81 3.69 2.55
N LYS A 85 -4.82 3.13 1.34
CA LYS A 85 -5.33 1.78 1.08
C LYS A 85 -4.37 0.70 1.58
N ASN A 86 -3.08 0.89 1.35
CA ASN A 86 -2.05 -0.04 1.82
C ASN A 86 -2.05 -0.15 3.35
N THR A 87 -2.22 0.96 4.07
CA THR A 87 -2.28 0.98 5.53
C THR A 87 -3.42 0.12 6.06
N ASN A 88 -4.61 0.20 5.49
CA ASN A 88 -5.72 -0.67 5.90
C ASN A 88 -5.38 -2.15 5.71
N THR A 89 -4.74 -2.49 4.58
CA THR A 89 -4.28 -3.86 4.29
C THR A 89 -3.18 -4.33 5.26
N LEU A 90 -2.23 -3.45 5.57
CA LEU A 90 -1.15 -3.75 6.53
C LEU A 90 -1.69 -4.00 7.94
N LEU A 91 -2.64 -3.19 8.40
CA LEU A 91 -3.27 -3.37 9.71
C LEU A 91 -4.00 -4.71 9.81
N SER A 92 -4.73 -5.09 8.75
CA SER A 92 -5.36 -6.40 8.65
C SER A 92 -4.32 -7.53 8.70
N ALA A 93 -3.23 -7.40 7.95
CA ALA A 93 -2.13 -8.38 7.96
C ALA A 93 -1.48 -8.50 9.36
N ILE A 94 -1.26 -7.39 10.07
CA ILE A 94 -0.73 -7.38 11.44
C ILE A 94 -1.65 -8.15 12.39
N ARG A 95 -2.96 -7.97 12.26
CA ARG A 95 -3.93 -8.76 13.05
C ARG A 95 -3.80 -10.26 12.79
N GLN A 96 -3.71 -10.66 11.51
CA GLN A 96 -3.55 -12.08 11.17
C GLN A 96 -2.22 -12.65 11.68
N LEU A 97 -1.12 -11.91 11.59
CA LEU A 97 0.17 -12.31 12.15
C LEU A 97 0.10 -12.51 13.68
N ARG A 98 -0.56 -11.60 14.40
CA ARG A 98 -0.77 -11.76 15.85
C ARG A 98 -1.62 -12.99 16.18
N HIS A 99 -2.69 -13.22 15.41
CA HIS A 99 -3.51 -14.44 15.58
C HIS A 99 -2.72 -15.71 15.31
N ALA A 100 -1.75 -15.66 14.39
CA ALA A 100 -0.83 -16.75 14.11
C ALA A 100 0.30 -16.92 15.16
N GLY A 101 0.31 -16.10 16.23
CA GLY A 101 1.24 -16.22 17.34
C GLY A 101 2.53 -15.39 17.20
N TYR A 102 2.65 -14.53 16.19
CA TYR A 102 3.78 -13.63 16.10
C TYR A 102 3.71 -12.54 17.17
N ASN A 103 4.83 -12.35 17.89
CA ASN A 103 4.92 -11.29 18.90
C ASN A 103 5.23 -9.95 18.24
N LEU A 104 4.19 -9.23 17.87
CA LEU A 104 4.26 -7.87 17.33
C LEU A 104 3.75 -6.88 18.38
N SER A 105 4.66 -6.24 19.12
CA SER A 105 4.30 -5.19 20.06
C SER A 105 3.73 -3.96 19.36
N GLU A 106 3.05 -3.09 20.08
CA GLU A 106 2.61 -1.80 19.54
C GLU A 106 3.79 -0.95 19.08
N GLU A 107 4.88 -0.95 19.86
CA GLU A 107 6.13 -0.26 19.54
C GLU A 107 6.71 -0.75 18.20
N ASN A 108 6.80 -2.06 17.97
CA ASN A 108 7.28 -2.61 16.70
C ASN A 108 6.44 -2.14 15.51
N VAL A 109 5.12 -2.04 15.69
CA VAL A 109 4.24 -1.53 14.62
C VAL A 109 4.49 -0.05 14.36
N ARG A 110 4.59 0.77 15.41
CA ARG A 110 4.85 2.21 15.29
C ARG A 110 6.20 2.50 14.63
N GLU A 111 7.25 1.85 15.09
CA GLU A 111 8.59 1.94 14.50
C GLU A 111 8.61 1.47 13.03
N GLY A 112 7.94 0.35 12.73
CA GLY A 112 7.83 -0.17 11.38
C GLY A 112 7.11 0.76 10.41
N PHE A 113 6.11 1.53 10.86
CA PHE A 113 5.42 2.53 10.04
C PHE A 113 6.25 3.82 9.88
N LEU A 114 6.95 4.25 10.92
CA LEU A 114 7.69 5.51 10.93
C LEU A 114 9.04 5.42 10.23
N HIS A 115 9.68 4.25 10.23
CA HIS A 115 11.04 4.03 9.74
C HIS A 115 11.13 2.98 8.64
N VAL A 116 10.11 2.89 7.76
CA VAL A 116 10.05 1.89 6.66
C VAL A 116 11.30 1.95 5.78
N CYS A 117 11.69 3.16 5.35
CA CYS A 117 12.81 3.35 4.43
C CYS A 117 14.15 2.94 5.08
N GLU A 118 14.37 3.34 6.34
CA GLU A 118 15.57 2.99 7.09
C GLU A 118 15.68 1.49 7.35
N LEU A 119 14.59 0.88 7.85
CA LEU A 119 14.57 -0.52 8.24
C LEU A 119 14.61 -1.50 7.06
N THR A 120 14.10 -1.11 5.89
CA THR A 120 13.92 -2.02 4.75
C THR A 120 14.70 -1.63 3.50
N GLY A 121 15.24 -0.42 3.43
CA GLY A 121 15.84 0.14 2.23
C GLY A 121 14.82 0.46 1.12
N LEU A 122 13.51 0.54 1.45
CA LEU A 122 12.47 0.88 0.50
C LEU A 122 12.67 2.29 -0.03
N MET A 123 12.71 2.44 -1.35
CA MET A 123 12.89 3.72 -2.04
C MET A 123 11.77 3.97 -3.05
N GLY A 124 11.59 5.25 -3.43
CA GLY A 124 10.71 5.62 -4.53
C GLY A 124 9.21 5.41 -4.26
N ARG A 125 8.73 5.77 -3.07
CA ARG A 125 7.30 5.83 -2.73
C ARG A 125 6.90 7.26 -2.34
N TRP A 126 6.85 8.15 -3.34
CA TRP A 126 6.70 9.59 -3.16
C TRP A 126 7.80 10.15 -2.23
N GLN A 127 9.00 9.66 -2.43
CA GLN A 127 10.15 9.94 -1.59
C GLN A 127 10.73 11.31 -1.90
N LYS A 128 10.83 12.16 -0.89
CA LYS A 128 11.51 13.46 -1.00
C LYS A 128 13.04 13.25 -0.91
N LEU A 129 13.73 13.55 -2.00
CA LEU A 129 15.19 13.41 -2.11
C LEU A 129 15.93 14.74 -1.90
N GLY A 130 15.23 15.88 -2.01
CA GLY A 130 15.83 17.21 -1.86
C GLY A 130 14.79 18.30 -1.63
N GLU A 131 15.25 19.44 -1.13
CA GLU A 131 14.36 20.56 -0.74
C GLU A 131 14.48 21.79 -1.63
N LYS A 132 15.66 22.07 -2.15
CA LYS A 132 15.95 23.28 -2.94
C LYS A 132 16.80 22.95 -4.17
N PRO A 133 16.19 22.58 -5.30
CA PRO A 133 14.75 22.44 -5.52
C PRO A 133 14.15 21.24 -4.78
N THR A 134 12.82 21.21 -4.63
CA THR A 134 12.13 20.01 -4.17
C THR A 134 12.30 18.91 -5.21
N ILE A 135 12.86 17.76 -4.81
CA ILE A 135 13.07 16.60 -5.65
C ILE A 135 12.29 15.44 -5.05
N ILE A 136 11.39 14.86 -5.85
CA ILE A 136 10.57 13.71 -5.44
C ILE A 136 10.83 12.55 -6.39
N CYS A 137 11.00 11.36 -5.83
CA CYS A 137 11.14 10.10 -6.57
C CYS A 137 9.93 9.20 -6.31
N ASP A 138 9.36 8.66 -7.37
CA ASP A 138 8.34 7.62 -7.29
C ASP A 138 8.60 6.54 -8.35
N THR A 139 8.31 5.28 -8.02
CA THR A 139 8.49 4.13 -8.91
C THR A 139 7.19 3.64 -9.53
N GLY A 140 6.13 4.45 -9.51
CA GLY A 140 4.87 4.17 -10.20
C GLY A 140 5.13 3.95 -11.70
N HIS A 141 4.75 2.78 -12.21
CA HIS A 141 5.06 2.35 -13.58
C HIS A 141 3.87 1.68 -14.29
N ASN A 142 2.70 1.71 -13.69
CA ASN A 142 1.45 1.21 -14.28
C ASN A 142 0.37 2.29 -14.23
N THR A 143 -0.73 2.08 -14.93
CA THR A 143 -1.83 3.04 -15.04
C THR A 143 -2.33 3.51 -13.67
N GLY A 144 -2.54 2.60 -12.71
CA GLY A 144 -2.98 2.97 -11.36
C GLY A 144 -1.94 3.80 -10.59
N GLY A 145 -0.66 3.43 -10.67
CA GLY A 145 0.43 4.21 -10.08
C GLY A 145 0.54 5.60 -10.67
N MET A 146 0.45 5.72 -12.00
CA MET A 146 0.48 7.02 -12.69
C MET A 146 -0.73 7.90 -12.36
N GLN A 147 -1.90 7.32 -12.13
CA GLN A 147 -3.07 8.06 -11.67
C GLN A 147 -2.84 8.68 -10.28
N TYR A 148 -2.27 7.93 -9.33
CA TYR A 148 -1.91 8.44 -8.01
C TYR A 148 -0.85 9.55 -8.08
N ILE A 149 0.20 9.38 -8.89
CA ILE A 149 1.23 10.40 -9.11
C ILE A 149 0.60 11.69 -9.66
N ASN A 150 -0.25 11.59 -10.69
CA ASN A 150 -0.92 12.73 -11.28
C ASN A 150 -1.83 13.45 -10.26
N GLU A 151 -2.62 12.72 -9.51
CA GLU A 151 -3.47 13.29 -8.47
C GLU A 151 -2.62 13.99 -7.40
N GLN A 152 -1.54 13.37 -6.97
CA GLN A 152 -0.65 13.94 -5.96
C GLN A 152 0.08 15.19 -6.46
N LEU A 153 0.49 15.25 -7.74
CA LEU A 153 1.08 16.43 -8.36
C LEU A 153 0.09 17.62 -8.42
N ARG A 154 -1.19 17.35 -8.66
CA ARG A 154 -2.24 18.39 -8.66
C ARG A 154 -2.42 19.09 -7.32
N HIS A 155 -2.05 18.44 -6.24
CA HIS A 155 -2.11 19.00 -4.88
C HIS A 155 -0.81 19.69 -4.43
N GLN A 156 0.23 19.72 -5.31
CA GLN A 156 1.48 20.41 -5.02
C GLN A 156 1.46 21.84 -5.58
N THR A 157 2.11 22.77 -4.87
CA THR A 157 2.34 24.13 -5.36
C THR A 157 3.74 24.23 -5.93
N TYR A 158 3.87 24.62 -7.20
CA TYR A 158 5.15 24.81 -7.88
C TYR A 158 5.07 25.91 -8.93
N LYS A 159 6.19 26.59 -9.20
CA LYS A 159 6.30 27.54 -10.34
C LYS A 159 6.59 26.82 -11.65
N THR A 160 7.47 25.84 -11.60
CA THR A 160 7.87 25.01 -12.74
C THR A 160 7.97 23.56 -12.29
N LEU A 161 7.38 22.66 -13.05
CA LEU A 161 7.46 21.22 -12.84
C LEU A 161 8.40 20.62 -13.90
N HIS A 162 9.47 19.96 -13.44
CA HIS A 162 10.34 19.16 -14.29
C HIS A 162 10.05 17.69 -14.00
N ILE A 163 9.76 16.91 -15.03
CA ILE A 163 9.48 15.48 -14.91
C ILE A 163 10.59 14.72 -15.64
N VAL A 164 11.25 13.81 -14.93
CA VAL A 164 12.21 12.87 -15.49
C VAL A 164 11.60 11.47 -15.40
N ILE A 165 11.43 10.82 -16.56
CA ILE A 165 10.81 9.49 -16.65
C ILE A 165 11.83 8.51 -17.19
N GLY A 166 11.97 7.37 -16.50
CA GLY A 166 12.67 6.19 -16.99
C GLY A 166 11.71 5.01 -17.06
N MET A 167 11.69 4.27 -18.17
CA MET A 167 10.83 3.10 -18.36
C MET A 167 11.63 1.96 -19.00
N VAL A 168 11.20 0.74 -18.73
CA VAL A 168 11.74 -0.45 -19.41
C VAL A 168 11.10 -0.60 -20.80
N ASN A 169 11.82 -1.18 -21.74
CA ASN A 169 11.43 -1.24 -23.16
C ASN A 169 10.18 -2.11 -23.45
N ASP A 170 9.70 -2.87 -22.48
CA ASP A 170 8.53 -3.75 -22.60
C ASP A 170 7.19 -3.03 -22.28
N LYS A 171 7.23 -1.74 -21.98
CA LYS A 171 6.03 -0.93 -21.68
C LYS A 171 5.59 -0.13 -22.90
N ASP A 172 4.31 -0.18 -23.19
CA ASP A 172 3.66 0.73 -24.12
C ASP A 172 3.59 2.12 -23.48
N VAL A 173 4.16 3.11 -24.16
CA VAL A 173 4.25 4.50 -23.70
C VAL A 173 3.40 5.46 -24.56
N SER A 174 2.60 4.92 -25.49
CA SER A 174 1.68 5.68 -26.37
C SER A 174 0.40 6.10 -25.66
#